data_259e9d1bf053ebfba5ec267f5f572e9e
#
_entry.id   259e9d1bf053ebfba5ec267f5f572e9e
#
_cell.length_a   1.000
_cell.length_b   1.000
_cell.length_c   1.000
_cell.angle_alpha   90.00
_cell.angle_beta   90.00
_cell.angle_gamma   90.00
#
_symmetry.space_group_name_H-M   'P 1'
#
loop_
_entity.id
_entity.type
_entity.pdbx_description
1 polymer ?
#
loop_
_entity_poly.entity_id
_entity_poly.type
_entity_poly.pdbx_seq_one_letter_code
_entity_poly.pdbx_strand_id
1 'polypeptide(L)'
;QAGGDFGQTGFAVRLYEGIPALVLTLRSVQLRCQFKRLRTHLILVSTIILLSAGSEAESARKYRDLCSIVYPSDATIEWECRTLRAGESLEKLFGEHWIDVVRFNRIDRRHAQAGRSIKVPKQLYDLQAFTPLPLSYPTAELDEQFVLIDLSEQFLGAYEYGSLRFAMPIASGEVKNPTPVGEFRLTAAHRAHESCLYMIEGTNRPYPMNYALRFYINREGVSYWIHGRDVPGYPASHGCIGLYDELMQKEQYGIPNEPELNDAKRLFEWVLGGEAEDDRLIQLPQGPRVYITGRAPR
;
A
#
# COMPACT_ATOMS: atom_id res chain seq x y z
N GLN A 1 33.24 -43.14 -61.34
CA GLN A 1 34.02 -44.12 -60.54
C GLN A 1 33.92 -43.74 -59.08
N ALA A 2 33.05 -44.46 -58.39
CA ALA A 2 33.32 -45.55 -57.47
C ALA A 2 34.01 -44.99 -56.21
N GLY A 3 33.46 -45.11 -55.13
CA GLY A 3 32.97 -46.08 -54.19
C GLY A 3 33.16 -45.54 -52.81
N GLY A 4 32.33 -45.80 -51.90
CA GLY A 4 32.22 -46.79 -50.87
C GLY A 4 32.05 -46.12 -49.56
N ASP A 5 30.95 -46.12 -48.98
CA ASP A 5 30.34 -46.83 -47.88
C ASP A 5 31.27 -47.06 -46.66
N PHE A 6 30.86 -46.62 -45.50
CA PHE A 6 30.68 -47.36 -44.24
C PHE A 6 30.21 -46.45 -43.11
N GLY A 7 29.12 -46.84 -42.53
CA GLY A 7 28.43 -46.16 -41.43
C GLY A 7 29.13 -46.32 -40.06
N GLN A 8 28.75 -45.38 -39.18
CA GLN A 8 28.76 -45.63 -37.73
C GLN A 8 27.62 -44.85 -37.06
N THR A 9 26.79 -45.63 -36.40
CA THR A 9 25.72 -45.20 -35.49
C THR A 9 26.30 -44.48 -34.29
N GLY A 10 25.98 -43.21 -34.14
CA GLY A 10 26.27 -42.41 -32.97
C GLY A 10 24.98 -42.02 -32.26
N PHE A 11 24.73 -42.56 -31.09
CA PHE A 11 23.65 -42.13 -30.18
C PHE A 11 23.82 -40.66 -29.81
N ALA A 12 22.89 -39.82 -30.25
CA ALA A 12 22.82 -38.44 -29.84
C ALA A 12 22.06 -38.35 -28.48
N VAL A 13 22.79 -38.09 -27.42
CA VAL A 13 22.24 -37.66 -26.15
C VAL A 13 21.69 -36.24 -26.34
N ARG A 14 20.37 -36.10 -26.35
CA ARG A 14 19.72 -34.77 -26.29
C ARG A 14 19.90 -34.22 -24.88
N LEU A 15 20.82 -33.27 -24.74
CA LEU A 15 20.88 -32.39 -23.59
C LEU A 15 19.66 -31.48 -23.62
N TYR A 16 18.83 -31.57 -22.60
CA TYR A 16 17.79 -30.59 -22.32
C TYR A 16 18.46 -29.32 -21.80
N GLU A 17 18.72 -28.37 -22.67
CA GLU A 17 19.08 -27.02 -22.30
C GLU A 17 17.82 -26.16 -22.09
N GLY A 18 17.81 -25.46 -20.94
CA GLY A 18 17.09 -24.21 -20.82
C GLY A 18 15.71 -24.24 -20.17
N ILE A 19 15.63 -24.48 -18.87
CA ILE A 19 14.55 -23.89 -18.05
C ILE A 19 15.07 -22.54 -17.57
N PRO A 20 14.45 -21.40 -17.93
CA PRO A 20 14.96 -20.09 -17.50
C PRO A 20 14.95 -19.97 -15.97
N ALA A 21 16.04 -19.49 -15.39
CA ALA A 21 16.21 -19.27 -13.95
C ALA A 21 15.05 -18.46 -13.31
N LEU A 22 14.31 -17.70 -14.10
CA LEU A 22 13.16 -16.89 -13.70
C LEU A 22 11.96 -17.74 -13.24
N VAL A 23 11.75 -18.92 -13.83
CA VAL A 23 10.63 -19.83 -13.47
C VAL A 23 10.89 -20.52 -12.12
N LEU A 24 12.16 -20.76 -11.80
CA LEU A 24 12.56 -21.37 -10.52
C LEU A 24 12.40 -20.40 -9.34
N THR A 25 12.63 -19.10 -9.53
CA THR A 25 12.44 -18.08 -8.49
C THR A 25 10.96 -17.87 -8.15
N LEU A 26 10.07 -17.85 -9.14
CA LEU A 26 8.62 -17.70 -8.90
C LEU A 26 8.03 -18.91 -8.15
N ARG A 27 8.43 -20.11 -8.46
CA ARG A 27 8.01 -21.31 -7.73
C ARG A 27 8.55 -21.33 -6.27
N SER A 28 9.75 -20.80 -6.02
CA SER A 28 10.32 -20.76 -4.68
C SER A 28 9.60 -19.76 -3.75
N VAL A 29 9.10 -18.65 -4.27
CA VAL A 29 8.34 -17.65 -3.48
C VAL A 29 6.95 -18.20 -3.12
N GLN A 30 6.25 -18.83 -4.07
CA GLN A 30 4.96 -19.46 -3.81
C GLN A 30 5.05 -20.64 -2.83
N LEU A 31 6.09 -21.46 -2.96
CA LEU A 31 6.38 -22.55 -2.01
C LEU A 31 6.71 -22.00 -0.61
N ARG A 32 7.42 -20.88 -0.48
CA ARG A 32 7.70 -20.28 0.83
C ARG A 32 6.44 -19.75 1.53
N CYS A 33 5.47 -19.22 0.80
CA CYS A 33 4.16 -18.86 1.35
C CYS A 33 3.41 -20.08 1.89
N GLN A 34 3.39 -21.20 1.14
CA GLN A 34 2.74 -22.43 1.56
C GLN A 34 3.42 -23.08 2.77
N PHE A 35 4.77 -23.09 2.84
CA PHE A 35 5.50 -23.67 3.97
C PHE A 35 5.33 -22.88 5.28
N LYS A 36 5.21 -21.55 5.23
CA LYS A 36 4.87 -20.74 6.43
C LYS A 36 3.45 -21.04 6.94
N ARG A 37 2.48 -21.25 6.04
CA ARG A 37 1.11 -21.67 6.42
C ARG A 37 1.08 -23.02 7.13
N LEU A 38 1.89 -24.00 6.72
CA LEU A 38 1.96 -25.32 7.39
C LEU A 38 2.61 -25.25 8.78
N ARG A 39 3.63 -24.42 9.01
CA ARG A 39 4.28 -24.29 10.31
C ARG A 39 3.39 -23.67 11.38
N THR A 40 2.48 -22.78 11.02
CA THR A 40 1.55 -22.14 11.97
C THR A 40 0.48 -23.12 12.47
N HIS A 41 0.09 -24.13 11.69
CA HIS A 41 -0.88 -25.14 12.11
C HIS A 41 -0.33 -26.22 13.06
N LEU A 42 0.97 -26.45 13.09
CA LEU A 42 1.59 -27.46 13.96
C LEU A 42 1.86 -26.97 15.40
N ILE A 43 1.83 -25.65 15.65
CA ILE A 43 2.09 -25.08 16.98
C ILE A 43 0.80 -24.87 17.79
N LEU A 44 -0.38 -24.94 17.18
CA LEU A 44 -1.67 -24.60 17.83
C LEU A 44 -2.39 -25.76 18.53
N VAL A 45 -1.82 -26.96 18.59
CA VAL A 45 -2.49 -28.13 19.22
C VAL A 45 -2.12 -28.34 20.70
N SER A 46 -1.22 -27.58 21.28
CA SER A 46 -0.70 -27.86 22.63
C SER A 46 -1.05 -26.84 23.73
N THR A 47 -1.94 -25.86 23.51
CA THR A 47 -2.26 -24.88 24.58
C THR A 47 -3.74 -24.49 24.58
N ILE A 48 -4.63 -25.46 24.79
CA ILE A 48 -6.02 -25.19 25.19
C ILE A 48 -6.25 -25.90 26.51
N ILE A 49 -5.92 -25.26 27.61
CA ILE A 49 -6.58 -25.38 28.93
C ILE A 49 -6.12 -24.16 29.75
N LEU A 50 -7.10 -23.47 30.37
CA LEU A 50 -7.03 -22.34 31.31
C LEU A 50 -6.99 -20.94 30.66
N LEU A 51 -8.16 -20.29 30.64
CA LEU A 51 -8.42 -19.03 31.37
C LEU A 51 -9.73 -18.41 30.92
N SER A 52 -10.81 -18.85 31.55
CA SER A 52 -12.05 -18.09 31.63
C SER A 52 -11.95 -17.13 32.83
N ALA A 53 -11.59 -15.87 32.61
CA ALA A 53 -11.85 -14.70 33.44
C ALA A 53 -11.02 -13.53 32.91
N GLY A 54 -11.64 -12.57 32.23
CA GLY A 54 -10.94 -11.36 31.77
C GLY A 54 -11.55 -10.68 30.56
N SER A 55 -12.86 -10.66 30.42
CA SER A 55 -13.50 -10.05 29.25
C SER A 55 -14.11 -8.70 29.60
N GLU A 56 -13.34 -7.68 29.97
CA GLU A 56 -13.82 -6.28 30.00
C GLU A 56 -12.72 -5.20 29.90
N ALA A 57 -11.46 -5.57 29.73
CA ALA A 57 -10.35 -4.59 29.74
C ALA A 57 -9.67 -4.37 28.39
N GLU A 58 -10.20 -4.86 27.28
CA GLU A 58 -9.55 -4.78 25.95
C GLU A 58 -10.19 -3.78 24.98
N SER A 59 -11.10 -2.93 25.44
CA SER A 59 -11.87 -2.04 24.56
C SER A 59 -11.36 -0.60 24.48
N ALA A 60 -10.15 -0.31 24.87
CA ALA A 60 -9.58 1.02 24.64
C ALA A 60 -8.17 0.91 24.04
N ARG A 61 -8.02 0.41 22.84
CA ARG A 61 -6.89 0.85 22.01
C ARG A 61 -7.01 2.37 21.90
N LYS A 62 -6.24 3.04 22.74
CA LYS A 62 -6.17 4.49 22.77
C LYS A 62 -5.71 4.94 21.37
N TYR A 63 -6.64 5.35 20.53
CA TYR A 63 -6.31 5.89 19.23
C TYR A 63 -5.27 6.98 19.40
N ARG A 64 -4.25 7.00 18.53
CA ARG A 64 -3.32 8.13 18.51
C ARG A 64 -4.10 9.41 18.28
N ASP A 65 -3.79 10.44 19.02
CA ASP A 65 -4.30 11.79 18.80
C ASP A 65 -3.64 12.37 17.54
N LEU A 66 -4.41 12.54 16.46
CA LEU A 66 -3.88 13.05 15.20
C LEU A 66 -3.44 14.51 15.29
N CYS A 67 -3.99 15.27 16.23
CA CYS A 67 -3.57 16.65 16.45
C CYS A 67 -2.13 16.73 17.02
N SER A 68 -1.64 15.67 17.68
CA SER A 68 -0.28 15.60 18.18
C SER A 68 0.77 15.19 17.12
N ILE A 69 0.33 14.66 15.99
CA ILE A 69 1.21 14.30 14.86
C ILE A 69 1.34 15.52 13.97
N VAL A 70 2.54 16.10 13.88
CA VAL A 70 2.79 17.30 13.08
C VAL A 70 3.44 16.89 11.76
N TYR A 71 2.84 17.32 10.66
CA TYR A 71 3.40 17.26 9.32
C TYR A 71 3.96 18.63 8.93
N PRO A 72 5.04 18.73 8.12
CA PRO A 72 5.59 20.03 7.73
C PRO A 72 4.55 20.97 7.10
N SER A 73 3.64 20.44 6.27
CA SER A 73 2.58 21.19 5.61
C SER A 73 1.48 21.70 6.55
N ASP A 74 1.35 21.16 7.75
CA ASP A 74 0.36 21.65 8.74
C ASP A 74 0.59 23.12 9.11
N ALA A 75 1.84 23.60 8.97
CA ALA A 75 2.18 24.99 9.23
C ALA A 75 1.65 25.97 8.17
N THR A 76 1.19 25.49 7.03
CA THR A 76 0.67 26.32 5.93
C THR A 76 -0.83 26.59 6.03
N ILE A 77 -1.54 25.90 6.90
CA ILE A 77 -2.99 25.98 7.11
C ILE A 77 -3.26 26.28 8.59
N GLU A 78 -4.09 27.27 8.86
CA GLU A 78 -4.59 27.48 10.22
C GLU A 78 -5.67 26.44 10.54
N TRP A 79 -5.48 25.66 11.59
CA TRP A 79 -6.39 24.61 12.01
C TRP A 79 -6.58 24.58 13.54
N GLU A 80 -7.64 23.93 13.98
CA GLU A 80 -7.90 23.62 15.38
C GLU A 80 -8.10 22.10 15.56
N CYS A 81 -7.88 21.63 16.78
CA CYS A 81 -8.12 20.24 17.13
C CYS A 81 -9.58 20.02 17.51
N ARG A 82 -10.26 19.06 16.86
CA ARG A 82 -11.64 18.68 17.16
C ARG A 82 -11.74 17.19 17.41
N THR A 83 -12.39 16.79 18.52
CA THR A 83 -12.74 15.40 18.78
C THR A 83 -14.12 15.10 18.20
N LEU A 84 -14.21 14.07 17.35
CA LEU A 84 -15.46 13.59 16.77
C LEU A 84 -16.36 12.98 17.83
N ARG A 85 -17.66 13.26 17.79
CA ARG A 85 -18.65 12.77 18.76
C ARG A 85 -19.47 11.63 18.17
N ALA A 86 -20.12 10.85 19.02
CA ALA A 86 -21.05 9.82 18.60
C ALA A 86 -22.21 10.41 17.76
N GLY A 87 -22.49 9.79 16.62
CA GLY A 87 -23.52 10.23 15.66
C GLY A 87 -23.06 11.35 14.69
N GLU A 88 -21.85 11.88 14.83
CA GLU A 88 -21.26 12.76 13.82
C GLU A 88 -20.70 11.92 12.65
N SER A 89 -20.85 12.42 11.43
CA SER A 89 -20.14 11.94 10.24
C SER A 89 -19.41 13.10 9.60
N LEU A 90 -18.32 12.80 8.89
CA LEU A 90 -17.50 13.82 8.23
C LEU A 90 -18.31 14.59 7.17
N GLU A 91 -19.16 13.86 6.42
CA GLU A 91 -20.02 14.42 5.39
C GLU A 91 -21.01 15.45 5.97
N LYS A 92 -21.59 15.15 7.14
CA LYS A 92 -22.49 16.06 7.84
C LYS A 92 -21.78 17.27 8.45
N LEU A 93 -20.54 17.07 8.91
CA LEU A 93 -19.77 18.13 9.56
C LEU A 93 -19.17 19.10 8.55
N PHE A 94 -18.70 18.62 7.39
CA PHE A 94 -17.87 19.40 6.48
C PHE A 94 -18.49 19.55 5.08
N GLY A 95 -19.68 18.96 4.84
CA GLY A 95 -20.36 19.07 3.53
C GLY A 95 -19.46 18.59 2.39
N GLU A 96 -19.37 19.37 1.33
CA GLU A 96 -18.54 19.06 0.16
C GLU A 96 -17.03 19.00 0.43
N HIS A 97 -16.55 19.56 1.54
CA HIS A 97 -15.13 19.58 1.92
C HIS A 97 -14.69 18.36 2.76
N TRP A 98 -15.56 17.39 3.00
CA TRP A 98 -15.21 16.26 3.87
C TRP A 98 -14.02 15.45 3.33
N ILE A 99 -13.91 15.29 2.01
CA ILE A 99 -12.77 14.62 1.37
C ILE A 99 -11.47 15.37 1.65
N ASP A 100 -11.49 16.70 1.55
CA ASP A 100 -10.31 17.52 1.78
C ASP A 100 -9.86 17.42 3.25
N VAL A 101 -10.82 17.39 4.19
CA VAL A 101 -10.53 17.23 5.62
C VAL A 101 -9.90 15.85 5.92
N VAL A 102 -10.40 14.75 5.34
CA VAL A 102 -9.78 13.43 5.56
C VAL A 102 -8.41 13.34 4.93
N ARG A 103 -8.20 13.94 3.74
CA ARG A 103 -6.90 14.01 3.07
C ARG A 103 -5.89 14.84 3.87
N PHE A 104 -6.31 15.99 4.41
CA PHE A 104 -5.49 16.82 5.30
C PHE A 104 -5.03 16.05 6.55
N ASN A 105 -5.89 15.22 7.12
CA ASN A 105 -5.58 14.38 8.27
C ASN A 105 -4.92 13.03 7.91
N ARG A 106 -4.74 12.69 6.63
CA ARG A 106 -4.21 11.40 6.16
C ARG A 106 -4.99 10.23 6.78
N ILE A 107 -6.31 10.37 6.94
CA ILE A 107 -7.17 9.39 7.64
C ILE A 107 -8.29 8.92 6.71
N ASP A 108 -8.63 7.64 6.77
CA ASP A 108 -9.83 7.11 6.10
C ASP A 108 -11.08 7.23 6.98
N ARG A 109 -12.28 7.09 6.39
CA ARG A 109 -13.55 7.20 7.12
C ARG A 109 -13.74 6.12 8.18
N ARG A 110 -13.18 4.93 7.97
CA ARG A 110 -13.25 3.84 8.94
C ARG A 110 -12.54 4.20 10.25
N HIS A 111 -11.47 4.99 10.19
CA HIS A 111 -10.71 5.44 11.36
C HIS A 111 -11.15 6.79 11.91
N ALA A 112 -11.89 7.57 11.14
CA ALA A 112 -12.45 8.87 11.56
C ALA A 112 -13.77 8.68 12.32
N GLN A 113 -13.71 8.02 13.48
CA GLN A 113 -14.87 7.67 14.30
C GLN A 113 -14.97 8.49 15.58
N ALA A 114 -16.08 8.34 16.31
CA ALA A 114 -16.31 8.97 17.61
C ALA A 114 -15.14 8.73 18.57
N GLY A 115 -14.70 9.77 19.25
CA GLY A 115 -13.53 9.77 20.13
C GLY A 115 -12.21 10.06 19.44
N ARG A 116 -12.17 10.12 18.09
CA ARG A 116 -10.98 10.48 17.34
C ARG A 116 -10.82 12.00 17.29
N SER A 117 -9.64 12.50 17.67
CA SER A 117 -9.27 13.90 17.44
C SER A 117 -8.66 14.06 16.07
N ILE A 118 -9.15 15.06 15.31
CA ILE A 118 -8.69 15.42 13.97
C ILE A 118 -8.37 16.91 13.89
N LYS A 119 -7.51 17.30 12.96
CA LYS A 119 -7.22 18.68 12.60
C LYS A 119 -8.30 19.20 11.69
N VAL A 120 -8.96 20.27 12.08
CA VAL A 120 -9.99 20.93 11.27
C VAL A 120 -9.49 22.32 10.90
N PRO A 121 -9.30 22.61 9.60
CA PRO A 121 -8.95 23.95 9.14
C PRO A 121 -9.99 24.97 9.59
N LYS A 122 -9.54 26.16 10.00
CA LYS A 122 -10.44 27.25 10.38
C LYS A 122 -11.25 27.75 9.17
N GLN A 123 -10.69 27.65 7.98
CA GLN A 123 -11.34 27.95 6.71
C GLN A 123 -11.25 26.69 5.81
N LEU A 124 -12.37 26.03 5.56
CA LEU A 124 -12.38 24.78 4.79
C LEU A 124 -11.93 24.97 3.33
N TYR A 125 -12.18 26.13 2.74
CA TYR A 125 -11.75 26.43 1.37
C TYR A 125 -10.21 26.48 1.21
N ASP A 126 -9.44 26.66 2.29
CA ASP A 126 -7.96 26.62 2.25
C ASP A 126 -7.44 25.24 1.84
N LEU A 127 -8.27 24.19 1.94
CA LEU A 127 -7.93 22.85 1.52
C LEU A 127 -8.20 22.56 0.05
N GLN A 128 -8.95 23.39 -0.66
CA GLN A 128 -9.45 23.08 -2.02
C GLN A 128 -8.34 22.79 -3.04
N ALA A 129 -7.16 23.35 -2.85
CA ALA A 129 -5.98 23.09 -3.68
C ALA A 129 -4.80 22.56 -2.83
N PHE A 130 -5.09 22.07 -1.62
CA PHE A 130 -4.04 21.62 -0.72
C PHE A 130 -3.30 20.41 -1.26
N THR A 131 -2.00 20.57 -1.42
CA THR A 131 -1.04 19.50 -1.61
C THR A 131 0.27 19.84 -0.92
N PRO A 132 0.86 18.93 -0.12
CA PRO A 132 2.18 19.16 0.48
C PRO A 132 3.32 18.95 -0.52
N LEU A 133 3.00 18.51 -1.74
CA LEU A 133 4.00 18.19 -2.76
C LEU A 133 4.10 19.30 -3.81
N PRO A 134 5.27 19.51 -4.42
CA PRO A 134 5.46 20.55 -5.44
C PRO A 134 4.59 20.26 -6.67
N LEU A 135 3.97 21.32 -7.23
CA LEU A 135 3.17 21.21 -8.47
C LEU A 135 4.05 20.89 -9.70
N SER A 136 5.32 21.28 -9.66
CA SER A 136 6.32 20.96 -10.68
C SER A 136 7.53 20.31 -10.03
N TYR A 137 7.99 19.17 -10.58
CA TYR A 137 9.16 18.44 -10.12
C TYR A 137 10.15 18.26 -11.29
N PRO A 138 11.10 19.20 -11.46
CA PRO A 138 12.00 19.23 -12.63
C PRO A 138 12.81 17.95 -12.85
N THR A 139 13.17 17.24 -11.78
CA THR A 139 13.90 15.96 -11.88
C THR A 139 13.15 14.87 -12.66
N ALA A 140 11.83 15.03 -12.83
CA ALA A 140 10.96 14.10 -13.54
C ALA A 140 10.47 14.64 -14.91
N GLU A 141 11.03 15.73 -15.43
CA GLU A 141 10.58 16.34 -16.71
C GLU A 141 10.68 15.41 -17.92
N LEU A 142 11.61 14.44 -17.87
CA LEU A 142 11.79 13.45 -18.95
C LEU A 142 11.03 12.14 -18.72
N ASP A 143 10.36 12.00 -17.58
CA ASP A 143 9.57 10.81 -17.27
C ASP A 143 8.13 11.02 -17.71
N GLU A 144 7.61 10.14 -18.53
CA GLU A 144 6.17 10.11 -18.86
C GLU A 144 5.35 9.94 -17.59
N GLN A 145 5.79 9.06 -16.70
CA GLN A 145 5.19 8.83 -15.38
C GLN A 145 6.28 8.74 -14.31
N PHE A 146 6.07 9.45 -13.21
CA PHE A 146 6.97 9.45 -12.07
C PHE A 146 6.18 9.52 -10.75
N VAL A 147 6.63 8.79 -9.75
CA VAL A 147 6.01 8.78 -8.42
C VAL A 147 6.97 9.36 -7.40
N LEU A 148 6.55 10.43 -6.73
CA LEU A 148 7.25 11.00 -5.57
C LEU A 148 6.53 10.60 -4.30
N ILE A 149 7.26 10.08 -3.31
CA ILE A 149 6.72 9.75 -1.98
C ILE A 149 7.51 10.50 -0.93
N ASP A 150 6.83 11.40 -0.21
CA ASP A 150 7.39 12.08 0.93
C ASP A 150 6.86 11.48 2.23
N LEU A 151 7.74 10.75 2.92
CA LEU A 151 7.40 10.10 4.20
C LEU A 151 7.19 11.10 5.32
N SER A 152 7.80 12.30 5.26
CA SER A 152 7.60 13.34 6.26
C SER A 152 6.20 13.94 6.17
N GLU A 153 5.67 14.04 4.97
CA GLU A 153 4.33 14.53 4.69
C GLU A 153 3.28 13.41 4.74
N GLN A 154 3.69 12.14 4.65
CA GLN A 154 2.80 11.00 4.43
C GLN A 154 1.92 11.23 3.19
N PHE A 155 2.56 11.58 2.07
CA PHE A 155 1.92 11.83 0.79
C PHE A 155 2.68 11.20 -0.38
N LEU A 156 1.92 10.80 -1.40
CA LEU A 156 2.39 10.34 -2.69
C LEU A 156 1.88 11.31 -3.76
N GLY A 157 2.76 11.70 -4.68
CA GLY A 157 2.41 12.47 -5.90
C GLY A 157 2.69 11.65 -7.14
N ALA A 158 1.73 11.66 -8.07
CA ALA A 158 1.87 11.12 -9.41
C ALA A 158 2.14 12.28 -10.38
N TYR A 159 3.23 12.19 -11.13
CA TYR A 159 3.69 13.23 -12.05
C TYR A 159 3.76 12.70 -13.47
N GLU A 160 3.40 13.56 -14.43
CA GLU A 160 3.62 13.35 -15.86
C GLU A 160 4.51 14.47 -16.37
N TYR A 161 5.65 14.12 -16.95
CA TYR A 161 6.64 15.08 -17.46
C TYR A 161 6.94 16.20 -16.44
N GLY A 162 7.14 15.82 -15.19
CA GLY A 162 7.43 16.73 -14.08
C GLY A 162 6.24 17.54 -13.55
N SER A 163 5.05 17.43 -14.12
CA SER A 163 3.84 18.12 -13.66
C SER A 163 2.99 17.22 -12.75
N LEU A 164 2.60 17.71 -11.57
CA LEU A 164 1.74 16.96 -10.65
C LEU A 164 0.35 16.75 -11.25
N ARG A 165 -0.05 15.50 -11.38
CA ARG A 165 -1.39 15.10 -11.85
C ARG A 165 -2.37 14.93 -10.72
N PHE A 166 -1.92 14.30 -9.63
CA PHE A 166 -2.68 14.16 -8.40
C PHE A 166 -1.75 13.82 -7.23
N ALA A 167 -2.20 14.15 -6.03
CA ALA A 167 -1.55 13.80 -4.78
C ALA A 167 -2.51 13.03 -3.88
N MET A 168 -1.97 12.11 -3.08
CA MET A 168 -2.74 11.19 -2.23
C MET A 168 -2.07 11.02 -0.88
N PRO A 169 -2.83 11.02 0.23
CA PRO A 169 -2.31 10.61 1.52
C PRO A 169 -1.90 9.14 1.52
N ILE A 170 -0.90 8.82 2.32
CA ILE A 170 -0.42 7.44 2.48
C ILE A 170 -0.38 7.02 3.95
N ALA A 171 -0.27 5.70 4.18
CA ALA A 171 0.23 5.13 5.42
C ALA A 171 1.51 4.35 5.12
N SER A 172 2.67 4.92 5.48
CA SER A 172 3.97 4.29 5.31
C SER A 172 4.30 3.32 6.45
N GLY A 173 5.49 2.72 6.39
CA GLY A 173 6.02 1.86 7.43
C GLY A 173 6.16 2.54 8.78
N GLU A 174 5.81 1.83 9.85
CA GLU A 174 6.03 2.26 11.22
C GLU A 174 7.52 2.27 11.60
N VAL A 175 7.85 2.86 12.76
CA VAL A 175 9.24 3.02 13.22
C VAL A 175 10.04 1.70 13.25
N LYS A 176 9.39 0.57 13.61
CA LYS A 176 10.03 -0.76 13.68
C LYS A 176 10.21 -1.42 12.31
N ASN A 177 9.41 -1.02 11.35
CA ASN A 177 9.36 -1.57 10.00
C ASN A 177 9.31 -0.42 8.98
N PRO A 178 10.37 0.39 8.88
CA PRO A 178 10.33 1.60 8.05
C PRO A 178 10.24 1.27 6.57
N THR A 179 9.55 2.13 5.83
CA THR A 179 9.60 2.12 4.36
C THR A 179 11.02 2.49 3.91
N PRO A 180 11.64 1.72 2.99
CA PRO A 180 12.94 2.07 2.44
C PRO A 180 12.88 3.37 1.65
N VAL A 181 13.89 4.23 1.82
CA VAL A 181 14.06 5.49 1.09
C VAL A 181 15.06 5.34 -0.04
N GLY A 182 14.95 6.16 -1.08
CA GLY A 182 15.83 6.16 -2.23
C GLY A 182 15.09 6.12 -3.56
N GLU A 183 15.82 5.76 -4.61
CA GLU A 183 15.30 5.62 -5.96
C GLU A 183 14.93 4.17 -6.26
N PHE A 184 13.73 3.97 -6.78
CA PHE A 184 13.18 2.68 -7.14
C PHE A 184 12.48 2.77 -8.49
N ARG A 185 11.91 1.64 -8.91
CA ARG A 185 11.04 1.56 -10.09
C ARG A 185 9.89 0.60 -9.82
N LEU A 186 8.72 0.89 -10.33
CA LEU A 186 7.62 -0.08 -10.30
C LEU A 186 8.00 -1.25 -11.20
N THR A 187 7.99 -2.46 -10.66
CA THR A 187 8.47 -3.67 -11.35
C THR A 187 7.39 -4.68 -11.63
N ALA A 188 6.26 -4.60 -10.94
CA ALA A 188 5.10 -5.45 -11.17
C ALA A 188 3.82 -4.79 -10.65
N ALA A 189 2.69 -5.18 -11.23
CA ALA A 189 1.35 -4.80 -10.82
C ALA A 189 0.49 -6.06 -10.61
N HIS A 190 -0.42 -6.03 -9.61
CA HIS A 190 -1.33 -7.13 -9.33
C HIS A 190 -2.63 -6.58 -8.73
N ARG A 191 -3.76 -6.71 -9.44
CA ARG A 191 -5.03 -6.10 -9.06
C ARG A 191 -5.59 -6.64 -7.73
N ALA A 192 -5.60 -7.95 -7.56
CA ALA A 192 -6.10 -8.64 -6.36
C ALA A 192 -4.97 -9.36 -5.62
N HIS A 193 -3.97 -8.60 -5.14
CA HIS A 193 -2.86 -9.16 -4.36
C HIS A 193 -3.28 -9.47 -2.92
N GLU A 194 -2.70 -10.50 -2.34
CA GLU A 194 -2.88 -10.84 -0.93
C GLU A 194 -1.54 -10.96 -0.21
N SER A 195 -1.53 -10.57 1.06
CA SER A 195 -0.34 -10.74 1.90
C SER A 195 -0.08 -12.21 2.21
N CYS A 196 1.18 -12.64 2.00
CA CYS A 196 1.65 -13.95 2.48
C CYS A 196 2.03 -13.95 3.98
N LEU A 197 2.17 -12.76 4.58
CA LEU A 197 2.73 -12.60 5.92
C LEU A 197 1.69 -12.18 6.95
N TYR A 198 0.68 -11.43 6.53
CA TYR A 198 -0.29 -10.80 7.43
C TYR A 198 -1.70 -11.27 7.13
N MET A 199 -2.49 -11.39 8.19
CA MET A 199 -3.90 -11.76 8.14
C MET A 199 -4.76 -10.57 8.51
N ILE A 200 -6.03 -10.59 8.11
CA ILE A 200 -7.03 -9.64 8.62
C ILE A 200 -7.19 -9.91 10.11
N GLU A 201 -7.15 -8.86 10.92
CA GLU A 201 -7.23 -8.94 12.39
C GLU A 201 -8.43 -9.80 12.84
N GLY A 202 -8.17 -10.74 13.75
CA GLY A 202 -9.20 -11.65 14.27
C GLY A 202 -9.65 -12.76 13.30
N THR A 203 -8.98 -12.94 12.16
CA THR A 203 -9.32 -13.95 11.17
C THR A 203 -8.11 -14.75 10.70
N ASN A 204 -8.34 -15.86 9.97
CA ASN A 204 -7.31 -16.63 9.27
C ASN A 204 -7.25 -16.29 7.77
N ARG A 205 -7.89 -15.20 7.34
CA ARG A 205 -7.87 -14.75 5.94
C ARG A 205 -6.66 -13.86 5.68
N PRO A 206 -5.94 -14.04 4.56
CA PRO A 206 -4.86 -13.14 4.17
C PRO A 206 -5.34 -11.68 4.11
N TYR A 207 -4.47 -10.74 4.49
CA TYR A 207 -4.78 -9.32 4.35
C TYR A 207 -4.80 -8.95 2.86
N PRO A 208 -5.90 -8.38 2.34
CA PRO A 208 -5.98 -7.96 0.95
C PRO A 208 -5.07 -6.76 0.70
N MET A 209 -4.38 -6.79 -0.41
CA MET A 209 -3.46 -5.76 -0.89
C MET A 209 -3.86 -5.41 -2.32
N ASN A 210 -5.10 -4.92 -2.51
CA ASN A 210 -5.64 -4.63 -3.82
C ASN A 210 -4.83 -3.54 -4.53
N TYR A 211 -4.84 -3.60 -5.85
CA TYR A 211 -4.18 -2.61 -6.71
C TYR A 211 -2.69 -2.44 -6.39
N ALA A 212 -2.02 -3.56 -6.13
CA ALA A 212 -0.64 -3.60 -5.67
C ALA A 212 0.37 -3.31 -6.79
N LEU A 213 1.27 -2.36 -6.54
CA LEU A 213 2.37 -1.95 -7.40
C LEU A 213 3.68 -2.21 -6.65
N ARG A 214 4.49 -3.16 -7.12
CA ARG A 214 5.75 -3.52 -6.46
C ARG A 214 6.86 -2.55 -6.83
N PHE A 215 7.50 -1.95 -5.81
CA PHE A 215 8.61 -1.04 -6.04
C PHE A 215 9.97 -1.57 -5.55
N TYR A 216 9.98 -2.56 -4.64
CA TYR A 216 11.23 -3.06 -4.08
C TYR A 216 11.12 -4.52 -3.64
N ILE A 217 12.23 -5.25 -3.72
CA ILE A 217 12.42 -6.57 -3.10
C ILE A 217 13.72 -6.52 -2.31
N ASN A 218 13.67 -6.78 -1.01
CA ASN A 218 14.85 -6.77 -0.17
C ASN A 218 15.72 -8.03 -0.36
N ARG A 219 16.87 -8.08 0.32
CA ARG A 219 17.82 -9.21 0.21
C ARG A 219 17.26 -10.54 0.71
N GLU A 220 16.30 -10.49 1.61
CA GLU A 220 15.58 -11.66 2.14
C GLU A 220 14.43 -12.13 1.22
N GLY A 221 14.22 -11.45 0.10
CA GLY A 221 13.16 -11.76 -0.87
C GLY A 221 11.77 -11.26 -0.46
N VAL A 222 11.68 -10.32 0.51
CA VAL A 222 10.42 -9.68 0.89
C VAL A 222 10.12 -8.55 -0.09
N SER A 223 8.93 -8.57 -0.67
CA SER A 223 8.46 -7.55 -1.61
C SER A 223 7.77 -6.41 -0.88
N TYR A 224 8.06 -5.18 -1.32
CA TYR A 224 7.44 -3.95 -0.85
C TYR A 224 6.55 -3.38 -1.95
N TRP A 225 5.33 -3.00 -1.57
CA TRP A 225 4.27 -2.63 -2.49
C TRP A 225 3.64 -1.29 -2.11
N ILE A 226 3.14 -0.57 -3.12
CA ILE A 226 2.12 0.46 -2.94
C ILE A 226 0.80 -0.24 -3.21
N HIS A 227 -0.17 -0.18 -2.29
CA HIS A 227 -1.41 -0.96 -2.40
C HIS A 227 -2.56 -0.37 -1.59
N GLY A 228 -3.78 -0.81 -1.85
CA GLY A 228 -4.96 -0.48 -1.06
C GLY A 228 -4.87 -1.03 0.37
N ARG A 229 -5.15 -0.18 1.36
CA ARG A 229 -5.22 -0.55 2.76
C ARG A 229 -5.90 0.52 3.62
N ASP A 230 -5.98 0.25 4.91
CA ASP A 230 -6.34 1.23 5.93
C ASP A 230 -5.30 2.35 6.03
N VAL A 231 -5.77 3.60 6.10
CA VAL A 231 -4.95 4.80 6.27
C VAL A 231 -5.38 5.52 7.55
N PRO A 232 -4.79 5.19 8.70
CA PRO A 232 -5.30 5.59 10.01
C PRO A 232 -4.87 6.98 10.49
N GLY A 233 -4.20 7.77 9.65
CA GLY A 233 -3.70 9.11 9.95
C GLY A 233 -2.25 9.16 10.45
N TYR A 234 -1.53 8.04 10.37
CA TYR A 234 -0.13 7.93 10.79
C TYR A 234 0.55 6.73 10.13
N PRO A 235 1.90 6.64 10.16
CA PRO A 235 2.63 5.47 9.67
C PRO A 235 2.22 4.20 10.45
N ALA A 236 1.68 3.20 9.73
CA ALA A 236 1.08 2.01 10.36
C ALA A 236 1.34 0.72 9.58
N SER A 237 2.19 0.73 8.56
CA SER A 237 2.49 -0.45 7.78
C SER A 237 3.79 -1.15 8.25
N HIS A 238 4.06 -2.31 7.68
CA HIS A 238 5.31 -3.03 7.86
C HIS A 238 6.31 -2.75 6.71
N GLY A 239 6.26 -1.52 6.16
CA GLY A 239 7.17 -1.03 5.14
C GLY A 239 6.54 -0.80 3.76
N CYS A 240 5.39 -1.38 3.46
CA CYS A 240 4.61 -1.05 2.28
C CYS A 240 4.02 0.37 2.38
N ILE A 241 3.57 0.90 1.26
CA ILE A 241 2.85 2.17 1.16
C ILE A 241 1.36 1.88 0.99
N GLY A 242 0.56 2.30 1.96
CA GLY A 242 -0.89 2.14 1.92
C GLY A 242 -1.58 3.36 1.34
N LEU A 243 -2.57 3.14 0.49
CA LEU A 243 -3.46 4.13 -0.11
C LEU A 243 -4.91 3.82 0.24
N TYR A 244 -5.81 4.80 0.17
CA TYR A 244 -7.23 4.58 0.39
C TYR A 244 -7.78 3.49 -0.55
N ASP A 245 -8.53 2.56 0.05
CA ASP A 245 -9.29 1.51 -0.63
C ASP A 245 -10.57 1.25 0.16
N GLU A 246 -11.55 2.12 0.03
CA GLU A 246 -12.84 2.01 0.73
C GLU A 246 -13.69 0.86 0.21
N LEU A 247 -13.46 0.39 -1.02
CA LEU A 247 -14.11 -0.83 -1.52
C LEU A 247 -13.67 -2.03 -0.68
N MET A 248 -12.38 -2.19 -0.46
CA MET A 248 -11.83 -3.23 0.41
C MET A 248 -12.35 -3.08 1.85
N GLN A 249 -12.37 -1.84 2.39
CA GLN A 249 -12.85 -1.60 3.75
C GLN A 249 -14.32 -1.95 3.92
N LYS A 250 -15.18 -1.62 2.93
CA LYS A 250 -16.58 -2.05 2.90
C LYS A 250 -16.71 -3.57 2.89
N GLU A 251 -15.95 -4.23 2.03
CA GLU A 251 -15.99 -5.68 1.89
C GLU A 251 -15.54 -6.40 3.18
N GLN A 252 -14.45 -5.94 3.80
CA GLN A 252 -13.87 -6.62 4.95
C GLN A 252 -14.50 -6.22 6.29
N TYR A 253 -14.97 -4.98 6.41
CA TYR A 253 -15.40 -4.39 7.68
C TYR A 253 -16.82 -3.78 7.65
N GLY A 254 -17.45 -3.72 6.47
CA GLY A 254 -18.79 -3.13 6.28
C GLY A 254 -18.83 -1.59 6.35
N ILE A 255 -17.67 -0.91 6.32
CA ILE A 255 -17.55 0.56 6.43
C ILE A 255 -16.57 1.06 5.37
N PRO A 256 -16.87 2.16 4.65
CA PRO A 256 -18.12 2.91 4.65
C PRO A 256 -19.22 2.23 3.83
N ASN A 257 -20.49 2.64 4.03
CA ASN A 257 -21.62 2.11 3.24
C ASN A 257 -21.50 2.45 1.75
N GLU A 258 -21.05 3.66 1.44
CA GLU A 258 -20.84 4.17 0.07
C GLU A 258 -19.36 4.51 -0.10
N PRO A 259 -18.54 3.62 -0.71
CA PRO A 259 -17.13 3.84 -0.96
C PRO A 259 -16.90 4.94 -1.99
N GLU A 260 -16.07 5.93 -1.66
CA GLU A 260 -15.68 7.03 -2.55
C GLU A 260 -14.16 7.16 -2.70
N LEU A 261 -13.39 6.89 -1.63
CA LEU A 261 -11.94 7.04 -1.61
C LEU A 261 -11.26 5.74 -2.08
N ASN A 262 -10.83 5.73 -3.35
CA ASN A 262 -10.21 4.58 -4.00
C ASN A 262 -8.89 4.98 -4.66
N ASP A 263 -7.99 5.60 -3.89
CA ASP A 263 -6.72 6.14 -4.38
C ASP A 263 -5.79 5.05 -4.91
N ALA A 264 -5.84 3.85 -4.31
CA ALA A 264 -5.07 2.71 -4.78
C ALA A 264 -5.47 2.29 -6.20
N LYS A 265 -6.78 2.21 -6.48
CA LYS A 265 -7.30 1.94 -7.81
C LYS A 265 -6.87 3.03 -8.79
N ARG A 266 -7.03 4.30 -8.42
CA ARG A 266 -6.66 5.44 -9.27
C ARG A 266 -5.19 5.43 -9.67
N LEU A 267 -4.27 5.18 -8.72
CA LEU A 267 -2.84 5.09 -9.02
C LEU A 267 -2.52 3.90 -9.91
N PHE A 268 -3.12 2.74 -9.63
CA PHE A 268 -2.92 1.51 -10.37
C PHE A 268 -3.33 1.66 -11.84
N GLU A 269 -4.52 2.20 -12.09
CA GLU A 269 -5.04 2.46 -13.44
C GLU A 269 -4.21 3.51 -14.18
N TRP A 270 -3.77 4.55 -13.49
CA TRP A 270 -2.87 5.54 -14.08
C TRP A 270 -1.55 4.91 -14.51
N VAL A 271 -0.94 4.05 -13.69
CA VAL A 271 0.32 3.36 -14.02
C VAL A 271 0.16 2.44 -15.24
N LEU A 272 -0.98 1.76 -15.37
CA LEU A 272 -1.23 0.81 -16.47
C LEU A 272 -1.82 1.46 -17.73
N GLY A 273 -2.21 2.73 -17.66
CA GLY A 273 -2.90 3.43 -18.76
C GLY A 273 -4.35 2.98 -18.96
N GLY A 274 -4.98 2.38 -17.95
CA GLY A 274 -6.36 1.92 -17.97
C GLY A 274 -6.68 0.83 -16.96
N GLU A 275 -7.90 0.28 -17.00
CA GLU A 275 -8.33 -0.80 -16.14
C GLU A 275 -7.60 -2.11 -16.49
N ALA A 276 -7.16 -2.85 -15.47
CA ALA A 276 -6.68 -4.22 -15.66
C ALA A 276 -7.87 -5.18 -15.71
N GLU A 277 -7.97 -5.94 -16.79
CA GLU A 277 -9.10 -6.86 -17.02
C GLU A 277 -9.06 -8.12 -16.15
N ASP A 278 -7.87 -8.52 -15.68
CA ASP A 278 -7.69 -9.77 -14.92
C ASP A 278 -6.81 -9.62 -13.67
N ASP A 279 -6.77 -10.68 -12.86
CA ASP A 279 -6.02 -10.74 -11.60
C ASP A 279 -4.62 -11.36 -11.76
N ARG A 280 -4.03 -11.35 -12.95
CA ARG A 280 -2.68 -11.85 -13.17
C ARG A 280 -1.63 -10.85 -12.70
N LEU A 281 -0.49 -11.36 -12.23
CA LEU A 281 0.67 -10.54 -11.97
C LEU A 281 1.25 -10.02 -13.30
N ILE A 282 1.20 -8.73 -13.50
CA ILE A 282 1.74 -8.03 -14.67
C ILE A 282 3.18 -7.61 -14.34
N GLN A 283 4.15 -7.97 -15.18
CA GLN A 283 5.52 -7.46 -15.05
C GLN A 283 5.63 -6.09 -15.73
N LEU A 284 6.32 -5.16 -15.09
CA LEU A 284 6.55 -3.80 -15.58
C LEU A 284 8.07 -3.60 -15.82
N PRO A 285 8.63 -4.07 -16.94
CA PRO A 285 10.07 -4.01 -17.18
C PRO A 285 10.60 -2.57 -17.29
N GLN A 286 9.75 -1.63 -17.66
CA GLN A 286 10.04 -0.20 -17.76
C GLN A 286 8.98 0.63 -17.00
N GLY A 287 8.49 0.11 -15.86
CA GLY A 287 7.51 0.83 -15.07
C GLY A 287 8.03 2.17 -14.54
N PRO A 288 7.15 3.07 -14.08
CA PRO A 288 7.51 4.40 -13.60
C PRO A 288 8.63 4.40 -12.55
N ARG A 289 9.49 5.42 -12.59
CA ARG A 289 10.44 5.67 -11.49
C ARG A 289 9.68 6.10 -10.24
N VAL A 290 10.21 5.68 -9.07
CA VAL A 290 9.69 6.03 -7.76
C VAL A 290 10.82 6.62 -6.95
N TYR A 291 10.62 7.82 -6.40
CA TYR A 291 11.55 8.40 -5.44
C TYR A 291 10.87 8.53 -4.08
N ILE A 292 11.47 7.89 -3.08
CA ILE A 292 10.97 7.90 -1.70
C ILE A 292 11.95 8.69 -0.85
N THR A 293 11.46 9.75 -0.21
CA THR A 293 12.26 10.69 0.57
C THR A 293 11.62 10.98 1.93
N GLY A 294 12.33 11.74 2.74
CA GLY A 294 11.84 12.18 4.04
C GLY A 294 11.92 11.09 5.11
N ARG A 295 11.37 11.39 6.26
CA ARG A 295 11.30 10.49 7.41
C ARG A 295 9.89 10.49 7.99
N ALA A 296 9.30 9.32 8.13
CA ALA A 296 7.99 9.15 8.72
C ALA A 296 7.92 9.74 10.14
N PRO A 297 6.84 10.47 10.51
CA PRO A 297 6.64 10.98 11.86
C PRO A 297 6.54 9.83 12.87
N ARG A 298 6.91 10.11 14.13
CA ARG A 298 6.94 9.13 15.22
C ARG A 298 5.65 9.13 16.04
#